data_c907442646962744f90f752ef874af50
#
_entry.id   c907442646962744f90f752ef874af50
#
_cell.length_a   1.000
_cell.length_b   1.000
_cell.length_c   1.000
_cell.angle_alpha   90.00
_cell.angle_beta   90.00
_cell.angle_gamma   90.00
#
_symmetry.space_group_name_H-M   'P 1'
#
loop_
_entity.id
_entity.type
_entity.pdbx_description
1 polymer ?
#
loop_
_entity_poly.entity_id
_entity_poly.type
_entity_poly.pdbx_seq_one_letter_code
_entity_poly.pdbx_strand_id
1 'polypeptide(L)'
;NRLAKLAIQDTDYVGIGDFLTGPTALASSEDPVAAAKAVVEFAKANDKIEIVGGSMGTQVLTPEGVKALASMPSLDQLRSTLIGLVQAPATKIAQLSTAPAAKLARVFGAYAKAA
;
A
#
# COMPACT_ATOMS: atom_id res chain seq x y z
N ASN A 1 -11.02 -20.55 17.81
CA ASN A 1 -10.44 -19.52 18.71
C ASN A 1 -9.59 -20.11 19.85
N ARG A 2 -10.00 -21.26 20.48
CA ARG A 2 -9.21 -21.85 21.60
C ARG A 2 -7.81 -22.27 21.16
N LEU A 3 -7.66 -22.96 20.03
CA LEU A 3 -6.37 -23.37 19.50
C LEU A 3 -5.54 -22.16 19.04
N ALA A 4 -6.19 -21.17 18.43
CA ALA A 4 -5.52 -19.93 18.06
C ALA A 4 -4.97 -19.18 19.29
N LYS A 5 -5.77 -19.09 20.38
CA LYS A 5 -5.32 -18.47 21.63
C LYS A 5 -4.14 -19.21 22.28
N LEU A 6 -4.09 -20.53 22.19
CA LEU A 6 -2.95 -21.31 22.67
C LEU A 6 -1.71 -21.08 21.79
N ALA A 7 -1.89 -21.01 20.48
CA ALA A 7 -0.77 -20.83 19.55
C ALA A 7 -0.09 -19.47 19.66
N ILE A 8 -0.81 -18.42 20.11
CA ILE A 8 -0.28 -17.06 20.23
C ILE A 8 0.35 -16.77 21.60
N GLN A 9 0.13 -17.64 22.62
CA GLN A 9 0.65 -17.40 23.98
C GLN A 9 2.17 -17.30 24.06
N ASP A 10 2.87 -18.02 23.19
CA ASP A 10 4.32 -18.05 23.15
C ASP A 10 4.91 -17.17 22.01
N THR A 11 4.11 -16.27 21.45
CA THR A 11 4.52 -15.40 20.33
C THR A 11 4.29 -13.93 20.66
N ASP A 12 4.91 -13.05 19.88
CA ASP A 12 4.76 -11.59 19.99
C ASP A 12 3.31 -11.10 19.68
N TYR A 13 2.41 -12.01 19.33
CA TYR A 13 1.04 -11.72 18.90
C TYR A 13 -0.02 -11.92 19.99
N VAL A 14 0.37 -11.98 21.26
CA VAL A 14 -0.55 -12.21 22.41
C VAL A 14 -1.71 -11.21 22.42
N GLY A 15 -1.47 -9.98 22.00
CA GLY A 15 -2.51 -8.92 21.95
C GLY A 15 -3.69 -9.19 21.01
N ILE A 16 -3.57 -10.13 20.06
CA ILE A 16 -4.69 -10.53 19.21
C ILE A 16 -5.71 -11.41 19.97
N GLY A 17 -5.32 -12.01 21.09
CA GLY A 17 -6.16 -12.90 21.85
C GLY A 17 -7.52 -12.32 22.26
N ASP A 18 -7.58 -11.02 22.50
CA ASP A 18 -8.79 -10.30 22.87
C ASP A 18 -9.78 -10.17 21.71
N PHE A 19 -9.27 -10.13 20.47
CA PHE A 19 -10.11 -10.05 19.27
C PHE A 19 -10.67 -11.40 18.81
N LEU A 20 -10.17 -12.51 19.36
CA LEU A 20 -10.62 -13.86 19.03
C LEU A 20 -11.91 -14.23 19.79
N THR A 21 -12.96 -13.46 19.56
CA THR A 21 -14.30 -13.68 20.09
C THR A 21 -15.30 -13.90 18.95
N GLY A 22 -16.10 -14.96 19.01
CA GLY A 22 -17.06 -15.28 17.95
C GLY A 22 -16.43 -15.88 16.68
N PRO A 23 -17.14 -15.86 15.56
CA PRO A 23 -16.64 -16.35 14.27
C PRO A 23 -15.64 -15.34 13.70
N THR A 24 -14.35 -15.64 13.79
CA THR A 24 -13.25 -14.80 13.31
C THR A 24 -12.49 -15.47 12.20
N ALA A 25 -12.11 -14.69 11.18
CA ALA A 25 -11.17 -15.06 10.15
C ALA A 25 -9.84 -14.32 10.37
N LEU A 26 -8.74 -15.00 10.15
CA LEU A 26 -7.39 -14.43 10.27
C LEU A 26 -6.79 -14.30 8.88
N ALA A 27 -6.26 -13.13 8.59
CA ALA A 27 -5.45 -12.89 7.41
C ALA A 27 -4.01 -12.60 7.87
N SER A 28 -3.04 -13.32 7.30
CA SER A 28 -1.62 -13.14 7.58
C SER A 28 -0.85 -12.93 6.29
N SER A 29 0.17 -12.09 6.34
CA SER A 29 1.10 -11.86 5.23
C SER A 29 2.44 -11.39 5.80
N GLU A 30 3.51 -11.63 5.07
CA GLU A 30 4.83 -11.06 5.39
C GLU A 30 4.85 -9.53 5.20
N ASP A 31 4.06 -9.03 4.25
CA ASP A 31 3.87 -7.58 4.06
C ASP A 31 2.59 -7.13 4.79
N PRO A 32 2.72 -6.35 5.88
CA PRO A 32 1.57 -5.88 6.67
C PRO A 32 0.63 -5.00 5.86
N VAL A 33 1.15 -4.26 4.88
CA VAL A 33 0.34 -3.39 4.01
C VAL A 33 -0.50 -4.22 3.04
N ALA A 34 0.05 -5.30 2.49
CA ALA A 34 -0.67 -6.20 1.59
C ALA A 34 -1.83 -6.90 2.31
N ALA A 35 -1.60 -7.40 3.53
CA ALA A 35 -2.65 -8.00 4.35
C ALA A 35 -3.77 -7.00 4.65
N ALA A 36 -3.43 -5.79 5.09
CA ALA A 36 -4.40 -4.75 5.42
C ALA A 36 -5.24 -4.34 4.19
N LYS A 37 -4.62 -4.20 3.01
CA LYS A 37 -5.33 -3.89 1.77
C LYS A 37 -6.31 -4.98 1.39
N ALA A 38 -5.88 -6.23 1.39
CA ALA A 38 -6.73 -7.37 1.05
C ALA A 38 -7.96 -7.45 1.98
N VAL A 39 -7.77 -7.27 3.29
CA VAL A 39 -8.86 -7.30 4.26
C VAL A 39 -9.82 -6.13 4.08
N VAL A 40 -9.32 -4.92 3.87
CA VAL A 40 -10.16 -3.73 3.67
C VAL A 40 -10.92 -3.79 2.35
N GLU A 41 -10.29 -4.29 1.28
CA GLU A 41 -10.93 -4.47 -0.02
C GLU A 41 -12.03 -5.53 0.04
N PHE A 42 -11.77 -6.63 0.73
CA PHE A 42 -12.75 -7.68 0.96
C PHE A 42 -13.92 -7.22 1.85
N ALA A 43 -13.64 -6.42 2.88
CA ALA A 43 -14.69 -5.85 3.74
C ALA A 43 -15.56 -4.81 3.00
N LYS A 44 -15.02 -4.12 2.00
CA LYS A 44 -15.81 -3.22 1.12
C LYS A 44 -16.73 -4.00 0.18
N ALA A 45 -16.30 -5.19 -0.27
CA ALA A 45 -17.09 -6.03 -1.15
C ALA A 45 -18.16 -6.86 -0.41
N ASN A 46 -18.01 -7.02 0.90
CA ASN A 46 -18.87 -7.88 1.73
C ASN A 46 -19.27 -7.16 3.02
N ASP A 47 -20.48 -6.63 3.07
CA ASP A 47 -21.04 -5.93 4.24
C ASP A 47 -21.18 -6.81 5.52
N LYS A 48 -20.99 -8.12 5.38
CA LYS A 48 -21.09 -9.07 6.50
C LYS A 48 -19.80 -9.21 7.30
N ILE A 49 -18.71 -8.56 6.86
CA ILE A 49 -17.39 -8.66 7.49
C ILE A 49 -17.05 -7.34 8.14
N GLU A 50 -16.79 -7.39 9.42
CA GLU A 50 -16.33 -6.27 10.22
C GLU A 50 -14.86 -6.46 10.60
N ILE A 51 -14.05 -5.42 10.41
CA ILE A 51 -12.64 -5.41 10.80
C ILE A 51 -12.58 -5.13 12.29
N VAL A 52 -12.23 -6.14 13.08
CA VAL A 52 -12.12 -6.03 14.55
C VAL A 52 -10.79 -5.41 14.95
N GLY A 53 -9.70 -5.72 14.24
CA GLY A 53 -8.37 -5.22 14.51
C GLY A 53 -7.29 -6.05 13.86
N GLY A 54 -6.05 -5.80 14.23
CA GLY A 54 -4.89 -6.54 13.74
C GLY A 54 -3.70 -6.40 14.68
N SER A 55 -2.59 -7.04 14.33
CA SER A 55 -1.32 -6.87 15.01
C SER A 55 -0.18 -6.86 14.01
N MET A 56 0.80 -6.03 14.30
CA MET A 56 2.06 -5.96 13.58
C MET A 56 3.19 -6.19 14.58
N GLY A 57 3.63 -7.45 14.71
CA GLY A 57 4.51 -7.87 15.80
C GLY A 57 3.84 -7.64 17.17
N THR A 58 4.51 -6.95 18.06
CA THR A 58 4.02 -6.62 19.40
C THR A 58 2.96 -5.52 19.44
N GLN A 59 2.80 -4.77 18.35
CA GLN A 59 1.87 -3.63 18.30
C GLN A 59 0.48 -4.06 17.85
N VAL A 60 -0.49 -3.85 18.72
CA VAL A 60 -1.91 -4.07 18.42
C VAL A 60 -2.47 -2.87 17.65
N LEU A 61 -3.15 -3.15 16.55
CA LEU A 61 -3.75 -2.16 15.68
C LEU A 61 -5.27 -2.13 15.87
N THR A 62 -5.79 -0.95 16.06
CA THR A 62 -7.24 -0.71 16.04
C THR A 62 -7.79 -0.85 14.60
N PRO A 63 -9.11 -1.00 14.42
CA PRO A 63 -9.72 -1.04 13.10
C PRO A 63 -9.36 0.17 12.21
N GLU A 64 -9.22 1.34 12.83
CA GLU A 64 -8.79 2.57 12.13
C GLU A 64 -7.32 2.48 11.70
N GLY A 65 -6.45 1.90 12.54
CA GLY A 65 -5.06 1.64 12.21
C GLY A 65 -4.90 0.69 11.02
N VAL A 66 -5.73 -0.34 10.94
CA VAL A 66 -5.76 -1.26 9.78
C VAL A 66 -6.21 -0.53 8.50
N LYS A 67 -7.20 0.35 8.58
CA LYS A 67 -7.64 1.18 7.44
C LYS A 67 -6.56 2.17 7.01
N ALA A 68 -5.85 2.79 7.95
CA ALA A 68 -4.73 3.68 7.68
C ALA A 68 -3.58 2.94 6.97
N LEU A 69 -3.21 1.74 7.44
CA LEU A 69 -2.23 0.88 6.76
C LEU A 69 -2.67 0.50 5.34
N ALA A 70 -3.94 0.17 5.15
CA ALA A 70 -4.46 -0.16 3.82
C ALA A 70 -4.40 1.03 2.84
N SER A 71 -4.43 2.27 3.32
CA SER A 71 -4.28 3.46 2.50
C SER A 71 -2.82 3.75 2.10
N MET A 72 -1.85 3.12 2.76
CA MET A 72 -0.43 3.30 2.44
C MET A 72 -0.06 2.65 1.10
N PRO A 73 0.88 3.24 0.34
CA PRO A 73 1.46 2.56 -0.81
C PRO A 73 2.13 1.24 -0.41
N SER A 74 2.11 0.24 -1.29
CA SER A 74 2.83 -1.01 -1.04
C SER A 74 4.34 -0.76 -0.93
N LEU A 75 5.05 -1.70 -0.32
CA LEU A 75 6.50 -1.61 -0.13
C LEU A 75 7.25 -1.41 -1.46
N ASP A 76 6.79 -2.08 -2.52
CA ASP A 76 7.36 -1.92 -3.86
C ASP A 76 7.00 -0.57 -4.50
N GLN A 77 5.82 -0.03 -4.23
CA GLN A 77 5.45 1.32 -4.65
C GLN A 77 6.29 2.38 -3.94
N LEU A 78 6.56 2.21 -2.64
CA LEU A 78 7.45 3.10 -1.89
C LEU A 78 8.88 3.03 -2.43
N ARG A 79 9.41 1.84 -2.71
CA ARG A 79 10.72 1.64 -3.33
C ARG A 79 10.80 2.29 -4.70
N SER A 80 9.80 2.09 -5.55
CA SER A 80 9.75 2.71 -6.88
C SER A 80 9.68 4.22 -6.83
N THR A 81 8.93 4.79 -5.87
CA THR A 81 8.86 6.23 -5.64
C THR A 81 10.21 6.80 -5.20
N LEU A 82 10.92 6.12 -4.30
CA LEU A 82 12.26 6.53 -3.87
C LEU A 82 13.25 6.51 -5.05
N ILE A 83 13.25 5.46 -5.85
CA ILE A 83 14.09 5.36 -7.05
C ILE A 83 13.73 6.47 -8.03
N GLY A 84 12.46 6.71 -8.28
CA GLY A 84 11.98 7.79 -9.13
C GLY A 84 12.42 9.17 -8.63
N LEU A 85 12.39 9.41 -7.32
CA LEU A 85 12.84 10.67 -6.72
C LEU A 85 14.35 10.89 -6.90
N VAL A 86 15.15 9.83 -6.75
CA VAL A 86 16.60 9.89 -6.99
C VAL A 86 16.92 10.14 -8.46
N GLN A 87 16.14 9.58 -9.39
CA GLN A 87 16.33 9.77 -10.83
C GLN A 87 15.74 11.09 -11.37
N ALA A 88 14.81 11.71 -10.64
CA ALA A 88 14.10 12.91 -11.08
C ALA A 88 15.03 14.08 -11.52
N PRO A 89 16.14 14.41 -10.81
CA PRO A 89 17.05 15.46 -11.23
C PRO A 89 17.72 15.16 -12.58
N ALA A 90 18.19 13.92 -12.76
CA ALA A 90 18.84 13.51 -14.01
C ALA A 90 17.85 13.55 -15.19
N THR A 91 16.64 13.07 -14.97
CA THR A 91 15.56 13.11 -15.97
C THR A 91 15.20 14.55 -16.35
N LYS A 92 15.11 15.46 -15.37
CA LYS A 92 14.85 16.88 -15.65
C LYS A 92 15.95 17.53 -16.47
N ILE A 93 17.21 17.24 -16.17
CA ILE A 93 18.35 17.76 -16.95
C ILE A 93 18.27 17.26 -18.39
N ALA A 94 18.04 15.97 -18.60
CA ALA A 94 17.87 15.39 -19.92
C ALA A 94 16.70 16.02 -20.69
N GLN A 95 15.56 16.23 -20.03
CA GLN A 95 14.38 16.87 -20.62
C GLN A 95 14.66 18.34 -20.98
N LEU A 96 15.35 19.09 -20.13
CA LEU A 96 15.74 20.48 -20.41
C LEU A 96 16.71 20.58 -21.60
N SER A 97 17.62 19.64 -21.75
CA SER A 97 18.55 19.55 -22.86
C SER A 97 17.84 19.28 -24.19
N THR A 98 16.81 18.46 -24.19
CA THR A 98 16.04 18.10 -25.40
C THR A 98 14.86 19.05 -25.69
N ALA A 99 14.42 19.84 -24.71
CA ALA A 99 13.24 20.70 -24.81
C ALA A 99 13.29 21.72 -25.95
N PRO A 100 14.43 22.40 -26.23
CA PRO A 100 14.50 23.38 -27.35
C PRO A 100 14.24 22.72 -28.70
N ALA A 101 14.89 21.57 -28.95
CA ALA A 101 14.74 20.84 -30.21
C ALA A 101 13.30 20.29 -30.38
N ALA A 102 12.72 19.76 -29.31
CA ALA A 102 11.34 19.28 -29.33
C ALA A 102 10.30 20.39 -29.54
N LYS A 103 10.54 21.59 -28.98
CA LYS A 103 9.68 22.75 -29.22
C LYS A 103 9.74 23.22 -30.67
N LEU A 104 10.94 23.32 -31.25
CA LEU A 104 11.14 23.67 -32.66
C LEU A 104 10.43 22.65 -33.57
N ALA A 105 10.64 21.37 -33.34
CA ALA A 105 9.98 20.33 -34.14
C ALA A 105 8.44 20.40 -34.09
N ARG A 106 7.88 20.74 -32.94
CA ARG A 106 6.43 20.95 -32.79
C ARG A 106 5.93 22.17 -33.55
N VAL A 107 6.68 23.28 -33.53
CA VAL A 107 6.30 24.48 -34.24
C VAL A 107 6.33 24.22 -35.76
N PHE A 108 7.41 23.61 -36.28
CA PHE A 108 7.45 23.22 -37.69
C PHE A 108 6.36 22.24 -38.09
N GLY A 109 6.10 21.25 -37.25
CA GLY A 109 4.99 20.29 -37.48
C GLY A 109 3.62 20.94 -37.46
N ALA A 110 3.39 21.94 -36.63
CA ALA A 110 2.14 22.72 -36.62
C ALA A 110 2.00 23.58 -37.85
N TYR A 111 3.08 24.23 -38.28
CA TYR A 111 3.09 25.04 -39.49
C TYR A 111 2.85 24.23 -40.75
N ALA A 112 3.46 23.05 -40.85
CA ALA A 112 3.25 22.14 -41.98
C ALA A 112 1.81 21.56 -42.07
N LYS A 113 1.07 21.53 -40.94
CA LYS A 113 -0.33 21.11 -40.92
C LYS A 113 -1.31 22.24 -41.21
N ALA A 114 -0.88 23.48 -41.04
CA ALA A 114 -1.69 24.69 -41.28
C ALA A 114 -1.52 25.28 -42.68
N ALA A 115 -0.49 24.88 -43.41
CA ALA A 115 -0.23 25.18 -44.79
C ALA A 115 -0.79 24.10 -45.73
#